data_d4ee4c74f86022b3b6fea28fc4a16f5b
#
_entry.id   d4ee4c74f86022b3b6fea28fc4a16f5b
#
_cell.length_a   1.000
_cell.length_b   1.000
_cell.length_c   1.000
_cell.angle_alpha   90.00
_cell.angle_beta   90.00
_cell.angle_gamma   90.00
#
_symmetry.space_group_name_H-M   'P 1'
#
loop_
_entity.id
_entity.type
_entity.pdbx_description
1 polymer ?
#
loop_
_entity_poly.entity_id
_entity_poly.type
_entity_poly.pdbx_seq_one_letter_code
_entity_poly.pdbx_strand_id
1 'polypeptide(L)'
;MEIKQSTQFKVPVSMVDSAGAPVTGLAFGDVTVYLQKQGGSSAQKTLSGASEWVEIDATNFPGIYDLLLSTTDTDTRGFLKWSVSASGAERFVGVIEIVSGTGSDRYGILAGRWKIDTAQNKLFFYDLDGTTVLREFNLKDAAGSPTSADIYERTPV
;
A
#
# COMPACT_ATOMS: atom_id res chain seq x y z
N MET A 1 2.48 -4.34 -9.06
CA MET A 1 2.28 -4.76 -7.66
C MET A 1 1.58 -3.64 -6.93
N GLU A 2 0.57 -3.95 -6.11
CA GLU A 2 -0.22 -2.98 -5.34
C GLU A 2 -0.09 -3.29 -3.87
N ILE A 3 -0.04 -2.26 -3.02
CA ILE A 3 -0.04 -2.40 -1.55
C ILE A 3 -1.24 -1.62 -1.00
N LYS A 4 -1.92 -2.19 -0.02
CA LYS A 4 -2.98 -1.51 0.73
C LYS A 4 -2.40 -0.32 1.50
N GLN A 5 -3.09 0.82 1.46
CA GLN A 5 -2.76 2.03 2.23
C GLN A 5 -2.57 1.72 3.72
N SER A 6 -1.61 2.39 4.36
CA SER A 6 -1.26 2.24 5.77
C SER A 6 -0.90 0.80 6.18
N THR A 7 -0.31 0.04 5.26
CA THR A 7 0.18 -1.32 5.53
C THR A 7 1.70 -1.32 5.57
N GLN A 8 2.27 -1.94 6.58
CA GLN A 8 3.72 -2.21 6.64
C GLN A 8 4.08 -3.27 5.60
N PHE A 9 5.12 -3.01 4.80
CA PHE A 9 5.51 -3.89 3.71
C PHE A 9 7.02 -3.84 3.45
N LYS A 10 7.59 -4.96 3.02
CA LYS A 10 8.99 -5.03 2.57
C LYS A 10 9.06 -5.00 1.05
N VAL A 11 9.93 -4.14 0.52
CA VAL A 11 10.20 -4.05 -0.92
C VAL A 11 11.62 -4.53 -1.21
N PRO A 12 11.83 -5.36 -2.24
CA PRO A 12 13.16 -5.79 -2.61
C PRO A 12 13.93 -4.63 -3.27
N VAL A 13 15.21 -4.56 -2.94
CA VAL A 13 16.18 -3.60 -3.48
C VAL A 13 17.41 -4.36 -3.95
N SER A 14 17.78 -4.22 -5.21
CA SER A 14 19.00 -4.80 -5.76
C SER A 14 20.14 -3.78 -5.72
N MET A 15 21.21 -4.10 -5.03
CA MET A 15 22.41 -3.26 -4.93
C MET A 15 23.53 -3.91 -5.74
N VAL A 16 23.96 -3.22 -6.78
CA VAL A 16 25.05 -3.65 -7.65
C VAL A 16 26.07 -2.52 -7.81
N ASP A 17 27.32 -2.85 -8.08
CA ASP A 17 28.34 -1.87 -8.42
C ASP A 17 28.26 -1.41 -9.89
N SER A 18 29.14 -0.54 -10.32
CA SER A 18 29.22 -0.03 -11.70
C SER A 18 29.57 -1.10 -12.75
N ALA A 19 30.06 -2.26 -12.33
CA ALA A 19 30.32 -3.41 -13.18
C ALA A 19 29.15 -4.41 -13.21
N GLY A 20 28.09 -4.14 -12.44
CA GLY A 20 26.93 -5.02 -12.31
C GLY A 20 27.13 -6.16 -11.32
N ALA A 21 28.25 -6.17 -10.56
CA ALA A 21 28.45 -7.18 -9.52
C ALA A 21 27.62 -6.85 -8.26
N PRO A 22 27.07 -7.87 -7.57
CA PRO A 22 26.27 -7.65 -6.36
C PRO A 22 27.10 -7.04 -5.23
N VAL A 23 26.57 -6.02 -4.57
CA VAL A 23 27.17 -5.41 -3.39
C VAL A 23 26.49 -6.01 -2.15
N THR A 24 27.23 -6.82 -1.41
CA THR A 24 26.75 -7.56 -0.22
C THR A 24 27.20 -6.91 1.08
N GLY A 25 26.56 -7.27 2.19
CA GLY A 25 26.97 -6.88 3.54
C GLY A 25 26.71 -5.42 3.90
N LEU A 26 25.88 -4.67 3.14
CA LEU A 26 25.53 -3.29 3.48
C LEU A 26 24.64 -3.27 4.73
N ALA A 27 25.10 -2.60 5.79
CA ALA A 27 24.32 -2.34 6.98
C ALA A 27 23.32 -1.18 6.75
N PHE A 28 22.31 -1.03 7.60
CA PHE A 28 21.32 0.05 7.50
C PHE A 28 21.94 1.46 7.59
N GLY A 29 23.09 1.60 8.25
CA GLY A 29 23.83 2.86 8.34
C GLY A 29 24.65 3.21 7.08
N ASP A 30 24.87 2.26 6.17
CA ASP A 30 25.65 2.45 4.94
C ASP A 30 24.79 2.96 3.79
N VAL A 31 23.46 2.94 3.96
CA VAL A 31 22.52 3.29 2.89
C VAL A 31 21.78 4.59 3.18
N THR A 32 21.52 5.34 2.12
CA THR A 32 20.63 6.51 2.16
C THR A 32 19.38 6.23 1.36
N VAL A 33 18.22 6.36 2.00
CA VAL A 33 16.93 6.10 1.41
C VAL A 33 16.13 7.39 1.27
N TYR A 34 15.57 7.65 0.10
CA TYR A 34 14.58 8.71 -0.12
C TYR A 34 13.27 8.12 -0.57
N LEU A 35 12.17 8.66 -0.04
CA LEU A 35 10.81 8.34 -0.43
C LEU A 35 10.14 9.57 -1.04
N GLN A 36 9.28 9.34 -2.04
CA GLN A 36 8.39 10.35 -2.58
C GLN A 36 6.99 9.77 -2.72
N LYS A 37 6.06 10.27 -1.92
CA LYS A 37 4.63 9.95 -2.02
C LYS A 37 3.99 10.71 -3.17
N GLN A 38 2.87 10.19 -3.68
CA GLN A 38 2.09 10.85 -4.73
C GLN A 38 1.78 12.31 -4.36
N GLY A 39 2.15 13.25 -5.24
CA GLY A 39 1.90 14.69 -5.04
C GLY A 39 2.80 15.37 -4.00
N GLY A 40 3.66 14.63 -3.31
CA GLY A 40 4.58 15.16 -2.29
C GLY A 40 6.00 15.39 -2.80
N SER A 41 6.81 16.08 -2.00
CA SER A 41 8.26 16.20 -2.20
C SER A 41 8.97 14.93 -1.73
N SER A 42 10.17 14.68 -2.27
CA SER A 42 11.03 13.61 -1.76
C SER A 42 11.55 13.97 -0.37
N ALA A 43 11.53 13.00 0.55
CA ALA A 43 12.04 13.12 1.90
C ALA A 43 12.96 11.95 2.21
N GLN A 44 14.00 12.18 3.00
CA GLN A 44 14.87 11.11 3.46
C GLN A 44 14.12 10.26 4.49
N LYS A 45 14.16 8.93 4.30
CA LYS A 45 13.72 7.96 5.30
C LYS A 45 14.91 7.58 6.15
N THR A 46 14.85 7.92 7.44
CA THR A 46 15.86 7.46 8.41
C THR A 46 15.56 6.00 8.78
N LEU A 47 16.53 5.13 8.57
CA LEU A 47 16.45 3.74 9.02
C LEU A 47 16.91 3.68 10.49
N SER A 48 16.11 3.06 11.35
CA SER A 48 16.33 3.02 12.79
C SER A 48 16.98 1.72 13.28
N GLY A 49 17.10 0.71 12.43
CA GLY A 49 17.71 -0.55 12.82
C GLY A 49 17.79 -1.58 11.68
N ALA A 50 18.47 -2.68 11.98
CA ALA A 50 18.74 -3.77 11.04
C ALA A 50 17.46 -4.47 10.53
N SER A 51 16.33 -4.36 11.23
CA SER A 51 15.05 -4.94 10.75
C SER A 51 14.43 -4.18 9.58
N GLU A 52 14.84 -2.93 9.34
CA GLU A 52 14.33 -2.08 8.26
C GLU A 52 15.15 -2.20 6.98
N TRP A 53 16.35 -2.78 7.07
CA TRP A 53 17.25 -3.03 5.94
C TRP A 53 17.98 -4.35 6.18
N VAL A 54 17.66 -5.37 5.41
CA VAL A 54 18.18 -6.74 5.61
C VAL A 54 18.56 -7.34 4.27
N GLU A 55 19.79 -7.83 4.11
CA GLU A 55 20.13 -8.70 2.98
C GLU A 55 19.37 -10.02 3.10
N ILE A 56 18.64 -10.40 2.04
CA ILE A 56 17.74 -11.56 2.07
C ILE A 56 18.52 -12.84 2.26
N ASP A 57 19.53 -13.06 1.41
CA ASP A 57 20.42 -14.24 1.43
C ASP A 57 21.67 -13.93 0.63
N ALA A 58 22.78 -13.67 1.29
CA ALA A 58 24.04 -13.33 0.66
C ALA A 58 24.64 -14.46 -0.22
N THR A 59 24.14 -15.70 -0.06
CA THR A 59 24.61 -16.86 -0.82
C THR A 59 23.79 -17.09 -2.07
N ASN A 60 22.47 -17.10 -1.95
CA ASN A 60 21.57 -17.42 -3.07
C ASN A 60 21.00 -16.19 -3.77
N PHE A 61 20.90 -15.05 -3.06
CA PHE A 61 20.45 -13.76 -3.57
C PHE A 61 21.41 -12.63 -3.19
N PRO A 62 22.71 -12.72 -3.59
CA PRO A 62 23.71 -11.73 -3.19
C PRO A 62 23.31 -10.32 -3.68
N GLY A 63 23.44 -9.33 -2.79
CA GLY A 63 23.12 -7.93 -3.10
C GLY A 63 21.62 -7.62 -3.19
N ILE A 64 20.72 -8.55 -2.80
CA ILE A 64 19.30 -8.28 -2.70
C ILE A 64 18.93 -8.02 -1.25
N TYR A 65 18.32 -6.88 -1.00
CA TYR A 65 17.93 -6.40 0.33
C TYR A 65 16.43 -6.21 0.42
N ASP A 66 15.86 -6.43 1.60
CA ASP A 66 14.52 -6.00 1.97
C ASP A 66 14.58 -4.61 2.62
N LEU A 67 13.91 -3.63 2.02
CA LEU A 67 13.64 -2.33 2.62
C LEU A 67 12.24 -2.34 3.24
N LEU A 68 12.14 -2.09 4.55
CA LEU A 68 10.87 -2.01 5.24
C LEU A 68 10.23 -0.63 5.04
N LEU A 69 9.05 -0.60 4.43
CA LEU A 69 8.16 0.54 4.39
C LEU A 69 7.19 0.45 5.56
N SER A 70 7.14 1.48 6.38
CA SER A 70 6.23 1.57 7.53
C SER A 70 4.80 1.92 7.09
N THR A 71 3.84 1.86 8.01
CA THR A 71 2.46 2.30 7.77
C THR A 71 2.36 3.77 7.42
N THR A 72 3.27 4.61 7.96
CA THR A 72 3.34 6.03 7.61
C THR A 72 3.98 6.28 6.25
N ASP A 73 4.89 5.41 5.79
CA ASP A 73 5.44 5.51 4.43
C ASP A 73 4.38 5.20 3.37
N THR A 74 3.43 4.32 3.67
CA THR A 74 2.38 3.85 2.78
C THR A 74 1.00 4.50 3.02
N ASP A 75 0.93 5.60 3.76
CA ASP A 75 -0.33 6.25 4.17
C ASP A 75 -1.01 7.07 3.05
N THR A 76 -0.34 7.32 1.95
CA THR A 76 -0.83 8.16 0.84
C THR A 76 -1.10 7.30 -0.38
N ARG A 77 -2.33 7.39 -0.93
CA ARG A 77 -2.73 6.68 -2.15
C ARG A 77 -2.01 7.21 -3.39
N GLY A 78 -1.81 6.33 -4.35
CA GLY A 78 -1.12 6.61 -5.60
C GLY A 78 0.30 6.05 -5.59
N PHE A 79 1.20 6.60 -6.39
CA PHE A 79 2.53 6.06 -6.52
C PHE A 79 3.46 6.50 -5.39
N LEU A 80 4.02 5.51 -4.70
CA LEU A 80 5.16 5.68 -3.81
C LEU A 80 6.43 5.30 -4.58
N LYS A 81 7.36 6.24 -4.67
CA LYS A 81 8.67 6.05 -5.27
C LYS A 81 9.72 6.01 -4.16
N TRP A 82 10.76 5.21 -4.35
CA TRP A 82 11.91 5.21 -3.44
C TRP A 82 13.19 5.13 -4.24
N SER A 83 14.26 5.70 -3.67
CA SER A 83 15.61 5.49 -4.15
C SER A 83 16.52 5.11 -3.00
N VAL A 84 17.44 4.21 -3.27
CA VAL A 84 18.45 3.77 -2.32
C VAL A 84 19.82 3.99 -2.95
N SER A 85 20.74 4.56 -2.18
CA SER A 85 22.13 4.76 -2.57
C SER A 85 23.07 4.35 -1.43
N ALA A 86 24.21 3.77 -1.78
CA ALA A 86 25.28 3.41 -0.86
C ALA A 86 26.62 3.69 -1.54
N SER A 87 27.70 3.81 -0.76
CA SER A 87 29.04 3.93 -1.31
C SER A 87 29.42 2.66 -2.05
N GLY A 88 29.95 2.79 -3.25
CA GLY A 88 30.35 1.64 -4.10
C GLY A 88 29.21 0.92 -4.79
N ALA A 89 27.98 1.39 -4.68
CA ALA A 89 26.82 0.83 -5.37
C ALA A 89 26.14 1.84 -6.28
N GLU A 90 25.58 1.35 -7.37
CA GLU A 90 24.69 2.12 -8.23
C GLU A 90 23.37 2.45 -7.51
N ARG A 91 22.80 3.62 -7.83
CA ARG A 91 21.51 4.03 -7.24
C ARG A 91 20.38 3.11 -7.72
N PHE A 92 19.70 2.49 -6.79
CA PHE A 92 18.43 1.80 -7.06
C PHE A 92 17.26 2.76 -7.01
N VAL A 93 16.28 2.59 -7.91
CA VAL A 93 15.00 3.31 -7.89
C VAL A 93 13.86 2.32 -8.07
N GLY A 94 12.88 2.40 -7.18
CA GLY A 94 11.68 1.58 -7.24
C GLY A 94 10.41 2.42 -7.20
N VAL A 95 9.31 1.82 -7.62
CA VAL A 95 7.97 2.41 -7.58
C VAL A 95 6.93 1.33 -7.29
N ILE A 96 5.94 1.68 -6.47
CA ILE A 96 4.81 0.82 -6.15
C ILE A 96 3.53 1.67 -6.08
N GLU A 97 2.40 1.06 -6.37
CA GLU A 97 1.10 1.70 -6.23
C GLU A 97 0.50 1.40 -4.86
N ILE A 98 0.10 2.46 -4.15
CA ILE A 98 -0.63 2.39 -2.89
C ILE A 98 -2.11 2.58 -3.18
N VAL A 99 -2.93 1.60 -2.84
CA VAL A 99 -4.37 1.58 -3.10
C VAL A 99 -5.17 1.63 -1.80
N SER A 100 -6.40 2.14 -1.83
CA SER A 100 -7.27 2.23 -0.65
C SER A 100 -7.72 0.86 -0.12
N GLY A 101 -7.68 -0.16 -0.96
CA GLY A 101 -8.00 -1.55 -0.62
C GLY A 101 -7.20 -2.49 -1.51
N THR A 102 -7.06 -3.73 -1.11
CA THR A 102 -6.49 -4.78 -1.96
C THR A 102 -7.47 -5.15 -3.08
N GLY A 103 -7.03 -5.86 -4.10
CA GLY A 103 -7.92 -6.40 -5.13
C GLY A 103 -9.11 -7.18 -4.56
N SER A 104 -9.03 -7.65 -3.30
CA SER A 104 -10.14 -8.23 -2.55
C SER A 104 -11.32 -7.27 -2.38
N ASP A 105 -11.12 -5.94 -2.28
CA ASP A 105 -12.21 -4.97 -2.16
C ASP A 105 -13.11 -4.97 -3.41
N ARG A 106 -12.53 -5.13 -4.60
CA ARG A 106 -13.28 -5.26 -5.85
C ARG A 106 -14.01 -6.60 -5.90
N TYR A 107 -13.36 -7.68 -5.49
CA TYR A 107 -13.98 -8.99 -5.39
C TYR A 107 -15.03 -9.05 -4.28
N GLY A 108 -14.79 -8.40 -3.14
CA GLY A 108 -15.75 -8.29 -2.04
C GLY A 108 -17.06 -7.61 -2.49
N ILE A 109 -16.97 -6.53 -3.26
CA ILE A 109 -18.16 -5.85 -3.82
C ILE A 109 -18.91 -6.73 -4.83
N LEU A 110 -18.19 -7.53 -5.64
CA LEU A 110 -18.78 -8.36 -6.68
C LEU A 110 -19.26 -9.74 -6.18
N ALA A 111 -18.55 -10.34 -5.23
CA ALA A 111 -18.77 -11.70 -4.75
C ALA A 111 -19.06 -11.80 -3.24
N GLY A 112 -18.91 -10.70 -2.50
CA GLY A 112 -19.18 -10.62 -1.07
C GLY A 112 -20.67 -10.50 -0.75
N ARG A 113 -20.95 -10.49 0.54
CA ARG A 113 -22.30 -10.26 1.05
C ARG A 113 -22.68 -8.79 0.94
N TRP A 114 -23.92 -8.52 0.57
CA TRP A 114 -24.50 -7.20 0.71
C TRP A 114 -25.77 -7.26 1.59
N LYS A 115 -26.09 -6.16 2.25
CA LYS A 115 -27.26 -6.05 3.14
C LYS A 115 -27.87 -4.65 3.03
N ILE A 116 -29.19 -4.58 2.92
CA ILE A 116 -29.93 -3.35 3.16
C ILE A 116 -30.33 -3.31 4.63
N ASP A 117 -29.92 -2.27 5.34
CA ASP A 117 -30.38 -1.97 6.68
C ASP A 117 -31.56 -1.01 6.58
N THR A 118 -32.76 -1.55 6.78
CA THR A 118 -34.02 -0.77 6.66
C THR A 118 -34.23 0.22 7.80
N ALA A 119 -33.61 -0.02 8.95
CA ALA A 119 -33.71 0.90 10.09
C ALA A 119 -32.83 2.14 9.88
N GLN A 120 -31.73 2.00 9.15
CA GLN A 120 -30.82 3.10 8.86
C GLN A 120 -30.95 3.64 7.42
N ASN A 121 -31.79 3.02 6.58
CA ASN A 121 -31.88 3.30 5.14
C ASN A 121 -30.52 3.28 4.45
N LYS A 122 -29.74 2.21 4.69
CA LYS A 122 -28.37 2.05 4.18
C LYS A 122 -28.18 0.73 3.45
N LEU A 123 -27.31 0.76 2.44
CA LEU A 123 -26.79 -0.41 1.75
C LEU A 123 -25.33 -0.62 2.15
N PHE A 124 -25.01 -1.79 2.65
CA PHE A 124 -23.67 -2.21 3.01
C PHE A 124 -23.16 -3.27 2.05
N PHE A 125 -21.91 -3.15 1.64
CA PHE A 125 -21.15 -4.21 0.99
C PHE A 125 -20.06 -4.69 1.94
N TYR A 126 -20.00 -5.99 2.14
CA TYR A 126 -19.06 -6.64 3.03
C TYR A 126 -17.94 -7.32 2.24
N ASP A 127 -16.78 -7.49 2.85
CA ASP A 127 -15.72 -8.35 2.34
C ASP A 127 -16.16 -9.82 2.32
N LEU A 128 -15.36 -10.68 1.73
CA LEU A 128 -15.61 -12.13 1.66
C LEU A 128 -15.75 -12.78 3.05
N ASP A 129 -15.22 -12.16 4.10
CA ASP A 129 -15.43 -12.58 5.49
C ASP A 129 -16.87 -12.37 5.99
N GLY A 130 -17.68 -11.61 5.25
CA GLY A 130 -19.10 -11.29 5.55
C GLY A 130 -19.32 -10.38 6.75
N THR A 131 -18.26 -9.81 7.33
CA THR A 131 -18.30 -8.97 8.54
C THR A 131 -17.66 -7.60 8.34
N THR A 132 -16.58 -7.51 7.59
CA THR A 132 -15.88 -6.25 7.30
C THR A 132 -16.66 -5.43 6.27
N VAL A 133 -17.11 -4.23 6.64
CA VAL A 133 -17.80 -3.32 5.71
C VAL A 133 -16.79 -2.66 4.77
N LEU A 134 -16.95 -2.90 3.48
CA LEU A 134 -16.11 -2.31 2.43
C LEU A 134 -16.66 -0.99 1.93
N ARG A 135 -17.98 -0.90 1.78
CA ARG A 135 -18.68 0.31 1.29
C ARG A 135 -20.04 0.44 1.98
N GLU A 136 -20.43 1.67 2.17
CA GLU A 136 -21.69 2.07 2.75
C GLU A 136 -22.32 3.16 1.88
N PHE A 137 -23.64 3.08 1.66
CA PHE A 137 -24.39 4.04 0.87
C PHE A 137 -25.69 4.41 1.60
N ASN A 138 -26.00 5.69 1.63
CA ASN A 138 -27.33 6.16 2.03
C ASN A 138 -28.30 5.92 0.87
N LEU A 139 -29.45 5.35 1.18
CA LEU A 139 -30.53 5.09 0.23
C LEU A 139 -31.55 6.22 0.31
N LYS A 140 -31.93 6.75 -0.86
CA LYS A 140 -32.86 7.88 -0.97
C LYS A 140 -33.92 7.61 -2.03
N ASP A 141 -35.10 8.17 -1.85
CA ASP A 141 -36.17 8.23 -2.87
C ASP A 141 -35.89 9.31 -3.93
N ALA A 142 -36.78 9.45 -4.90
CA ALA A 142 -36.69 10.47 -5.96
C ALA A 142 -36.76 11.92 -5.43
N ALA A 143 -37.26 12.14 -4.21
CA ALA A 143 -37.30 13.44 -3.54
C ALA A 143 -36.04 13.70 -2.69
N GLY A 144 -35.09 12.74 -2.64
CA GLY A 144 -33.87 12.83 -1.85
C GLY A 144 -34.04 12.47 -0.38
N SER A 145 -35.22 11.95 0.04
CA SER A 145 -35.47 11.54 1.40
C SER A 145 -34.94 10.13 1.67
N PRO A 146 -34.45 9.84 2.91
CA PRO A 146 -33.96 8.50 3.25
C PRO A 146 -35.04 7.44 3.11
N THR A 147 -34.79 6.36 2.36
CA THR A 147 -35.73 5.26 2.16
C THR A 147 -35.01 3.95 1.89
N SER A 148 -35.64 2.83 2.26
CA SER A 148 -35.22 1.48 1.87
C SER A 148 -36.25 0.78 0.98
N ALA A 149 -37.37 1.43 0.64
CA ALA A 149 -38.48 0.87 -0.13
C ALA A 149 -38.45 1.31 -1.60
N ASP A 150 -38.42 2.62 -1.86
CA ASP A 150 -38.40 3.20 -3.22
C ASP A 150 -37.05 3.86 -3.51
N ILE A 151 -36.02 3.04 -3.67
CA ILE A 151 -34.64 3.50 -3.81
C ILE A 151 -34.44 4.08 -5.21
N TYR A 152 -34.25 5.39 -5.31
CA TYR A 152 -33.92 6.10 -6.54
C TYR A 152 -32.43 6.43 -6.64
N GLU A 153 -31.81 6.77 -5.52
CA GLU A 153 -30.41 7.19 -5.47
C GLU A 153 -29.65 6.49 -4.34
N ARG A 154 -28.36 6.26 -4.58
CA ARG A 154 -27.39 5.76 -3.59
C ARG A 154 -26.25 6.74 -3.48
N THR A 155 -26.09 7.41 -2.33
CA THR A 155 -25.00 8.34 -2.06
C THR A 155 -23.98 7.68 -1.14
N PRO A 156 -22.68 7.66 -1.51
CA PRO A 156 -21.62 7.19 -0.59
C PRO A 156 -21.63 7.97 0.73
N VAL A 157 -21.28 7.31 1.80
CA VAL A 157 -21.11 7.90 3.14
C VAL A 157 -19.65 8.24 3.36
#